data_b4a4ff8a6e69f3a949e8640d60298477
#
_entry.id   b4a4ff8a6e69f3a949e8640d60298477
#
_cell.length_a   1.000
_cell.length_b   1.000
_cell.length_c   1.000
_cell.angle_alpha   90.00
_cell.angle_beta   90.00
_cell.angle_gamma   90.00
#
_symmetry.space_group_name_H-M   'P 1'
#
loop_
_entity.id
_entity.type
_entity.pdbx_description
1 polymer ?
#
loop_
_entity_poly.entity_id
_entity_poly.type
_entity_poly.pdbx_seq_one_letter_code
_entity_poly.pdbx_strand_id
1 'polypeptide(L)'
;MGRQRHTTTDEALKLVWESADPINRPVVTGTYFISKENERSLMAPYPAVFNWVDGDEYKIAYVHPLPANALIRVGTAGFGFVLMHRNAVAQMRKVHGATTYFNETGVGEQFVSEDINFFRLMYKAGVPLYTHTGATVKHMKRFALDVEYYKFFWEKDERP
;
A
#
# COMPACT_ATOMS: atom_id res chain seq x y z
N MET A 1 -27.54 -3.90 -9.99
CA MET A 1 -26.47 -3.10 -9.36
C MET A 1 -26.37 -3.49 -7.90
N GLY A 2 -25.40 -4.34 -7.55
CA GLY A 2 -25.16 -4.75 -6.17
C GLY A 2 -24.60 -3.58 -5.36
N ARG A 3 -25.25 -3.23 -4.26
CA ARG A 3 -24.67 -2.28 -3.28
C ARG A 3 -23.38 -2.88 -2.75
N GLN A 4 -22.24 -2.31 -3.10
CA GLN A 4 -21.01 -2.59 -2.41
C GLN A 4 -21.20 -2.17 -0.95
N ARG A 5 -21.18 -3.14 -0.03
CA ARG A 5 -21.17 -2.84 1.40
C ARG A 5 -19.81 -2.22 1.69
N HIS A 6 -19.80 -1.05 2.27
CA HIS A 6 -18.54 -0.47 2.79
C HIS A 6 -18.07 -1.35 3.95
N THR A 7 -16.87 -1.87 3.84
CA THR A 7 -16.22 -2.60 4.92
C THR A 7 -16.02 -1.63 6.10
N THR A 8 -16.46 -2.02 7.28
CA THR A 8 -16.19 -1.26 8.50
C THR A 8 -14.74 -1.46 8.92
N THR A 9 -14.20 -0.56 9.78
CA THR A 9 -12.84 -0.72 10.30
C THR A 9 -12.66 -2.04 11.05
N ASP A 10 -13.68 -2.47 11.81
CA ASP A 10 -13.66 -3.72 12.56
C ASP A 10 -13.63 -4.94 11.63
N GLU A 11 -14.44 -4.92 10.57
CA GLU A 11 -14.42 -5.96 9.55
C GLU A 11 -13.08 -6.02 8.82
N ALA A 12 -12.49 -4.86 8.48
CA ALA A 12 -11.18 -4.79 7.86
C ALA A 12 -10.09 -5.37 8.77
N LEU A 13 -10.10 -5.03 10.06
CA LEU A 13 -9.17 -5.57 11.04
C LEU A 13 -9.32 -7.09 11.19
N LYS A 14 -10.56 -7.58 11.24
CA LYS A 14 -10.86 -9.01 11.30
C LYS A 14 -10.31 -9.77 10.10
N LEU A 15 -10.51 -9.25 8.88
CA LEU A 15 -9.97 -9.86 7.65
C LEU A 15 -8.45 -9.97 7.66
N VAL A 16 -7.75 -8.91 8.08
CA VAL A 16 -6.30 -8.91 8.20
C VAL A 16 -5.83 -9.91 9.27
N TRP A 17 -6.51 -9.93 10.43
CA TRP A 17 -6.18 -10.84 11.52
C TRP A 17 -6.37 -12.31 11.14
N GLU A 18 -7.50 -12.67 10.55
CA GLU A 18 -7.80 -14.04 10.11
C GLU A 18 -6.91 -14.50 8.95
N SER A 19 -6.38 -13.57 8.17
CA SER A 19 -5.43 -13.86 7.09
C SER A 19 -4.01 -14.09 7.56
N ALA A 20 -3.65 -13.58 8.74
CA ALA A 20 -2.29 -13.67 9.25
C ALA A 20 -1.94 -15.07 9.77
N ASP A 21 -0.69 -15.45 9.60
CA ASP A 21 -0.10 -16.69 10.09
C ASP A 21 1.35 -16.41 10.53
N PRO A 22 1.75 -16.80 11.75
CA PRO A 22 3.07 -16.46 12.28
C PRO A 22 4.27 -16.94 11.45
N ILE A 23 4.07 -17.96 10.62
CA ILE A 23 5.13 -18.63 9.84
C ILE A 23 4.99 -18.30 8.35
N ASN A 24 3.81 -18.58 7.78
CA ASN A 24 3.61 -18.51 6.33
C ASN A 24 3.17 -17.12 5.85
N ARG A 25 2.49 -16.37 6.69
CA ARG A 25 1.98 -15.02 6.40
C ARG A 25 2.20 -14.08 7.58
N PRO A 26 3.48 -13.88 7.97
CA PRO A 26 3.80 -13.12 9.19
C PRO A 26 3.52 -11.62 9.05
N VAL A 27 3.27 -11.14 7.83
CA VAL A 27 2.90 -9.75 7.57
C VAL A 27 1.74 -9.70 6.58
N VAL A 28 0.65 -9.09 7.02
CA VAL A 28 -0.56 -8.88 6.21
C VAL A 28 -0.96 -7.41 6.31
N THR A 29 -1.21 -6.79 5.18
CA THR A 29 -1.75 -5.42 5.11
C THR A 29 -3.21 -5.44 4.67
N GLY A 30 -3.94 -4.44 5.09
CA GLY A 30 -5.14 -4.02 4.38
C GLY A 30 -4.79 -3.06 3.26
N THR A 31 -5.81 -2.57 2.58
CA THR A 31 -5.69 -1.67 1.44
C THR A 31 -6.25 -0.30 1.77
N TYR A 32 -5.53 0.75 1.41
CA TYR A 32 -6.04 2.10 1.31
C TYR A 32 -5.60 2.73 0.00
N PHE A 33 -6.18 3.86 -0.34
CA PHE A 33 -5.94 4.51 -1.63
C PHE A 33 -5.15 5.79 -1.43
N ILE A 34 -4.20 6.00 -2.33
CA ILE A 34 -3.37 7.20 -2.39
C ILE A 34 -3.61 7.93 -3.70
N SER A 35 -3.31 9.22 -3.71
CA SER A 35 -3.25 10.05 -4.90
C SER A 35 -1.92 10.79 -4.93
N LYS A 36 -1.37 11.00 -6.09
CA LYS A 36 -0.18 11.86 -6.26
C LYS A 36 -0.61 13.32 -6.06
N GLU A 37 0.17 14.10 -5.32
CA GLU A 37 -0.20 15.47 -4.94
C GLU A 37 -0.07 16.48 -6.09
N ASN A 38 0.60 16.12 -7.17
CA ASN A 38 1.12 17.09 -8.15
C ASN A 38 0.34 17.15 -9.44
N GLU A 39 -0.74 16.68 -9.67
CA GLU A 39 -1.46 16.80 -10.96
C GLU A 39 -2.80 16.09 -10.85
N ARG A 40 -3.92 16.73 -11.05
CA ARG A 40 -5.23 16.12 -11.41
C ARG A 40 -5.53 14.73 -10.76
N SER A 41 -4.71 14.32 -9.84
CA SER A 41 -4.57 12.95 -9.31
C SER A 41 -5.52 12.64 -8.17
N LEU A 42 -6.27 13.60 -7.68
CA LEU A 42 -7.47 13.34 -6.88
C LEU A 42 -8.49 12.51 -7.66
N MET A 43 -8.30 12.38 -8.97
CA MET A 43 -9.21 11.75 -9.92
C MET A 43 -8.95 10.27 -10.19
N ALA A 44 -7.75 9.81 -9.91
CA ALA A 44 -7.38 8.42 -10.10
C ALA A 44 -6.68 7.90 -8.85
N PRO A 45 -7.42 7.58 -7.78
CA PRO A 45 -6.83 6.98 -6.60
C PRO A 45 -6.28 5.59 -6.97
N TYR A 46 -5.04 5.34 -6.56
CA TYR A 46 -4.39 4.04 -6.71
C TYR A 46 -4.32 3.33 -5.36
N PRO A 47 -4.43 2.00 -5.33
CA PRO A 47 -4.19 1.25 -4.11
C PRO A 47 -2.73 1.41 -3.68
N ALA A 48 -2.49 1.64 -2.40
CA ALA A 48 -1.15 1.70 -1.83
C ALA A 48 -0.52 0.31 -1.69
N VAL A 49 -0.54 -0.44 -2.79
CA VAL A 49 -0.08 -1.84 -2.91
C VAL A 49 0.67 -1.99 -4.22
N PHE A 50 1.86 -2.58 -4.17
CA PHE A 50 2.77 -2.58 -5.31
C PHE A 50 3.49 -3.92 -5.47
N ASN A 51 3.96 -4.18 -6.69
CA ASN A 51 4.93 -5.23 -6.97
C ASN A 51 6.26 -4.61 -7.41
N TRP A 52 7.36 -5.34 -7.19
CA TRP A 52 8.65 -4.99 -7.74
C TRP A 52 8.63 -5.22 -9.26
N VAL A 53 9.23 -4.32 -10.02
CA VAL A 53 9.31 -4.40 -11.48
C VAL A 53 10.64 -5.06 -11.87
N ASP A 54 10.56 -6.14 -12.63
CA ASP A 54 11.71 -6.84 -13.23
C ASP A 54 12.83 -7.23 -12.23
N GLY A 55 12.45 -7.49 -10.99
CA GLY A 55 13.41 -7.80 -9.93
C GLY A 55 14.20 -6.58 -9.43
N ASP A 56 13.95 -5.38 -9.94
CA ASP A 56 14.53 -4.15 -9.45
C ASP A 56 13.82 -3.72 -8.15
N GLU A 57 14.56 -3.75 -7.05
CA GLU A 57 14.05 -3.43 -5.72
C GLU A 57 13.84 -1.92 -5.45
N TYR A 58 14.07 -1.08 -6.43
CA TYR A 58 13.81 0.37 -6.39
C TYR A 58 12.70 0.79 -7.36
N LYS A 59 12.21 -0.12 -8.19
CA LYS A 59 11.11 0.13 -9.10
C LYS A 59 9.86 -0.60 -8.66
N ILE A 60 8.78 0.12 -8.53
CA ILE A 60 7.48 -0.42 -8.11
C ILE A 60 6.40 -0.09 -9.15
N ALA A 61 5.48 -1.03 -9.32
CA ALA A 61 4.26 -0.83 -10.09
C ALA A 61 3.03 -1.09 -9.21
N TYR A 62 2.00 -0.28 -9.37
CA TYR A 62 0.73 -0.49 -8.67
C TYR A 62 0.12 -1.84 -9.02
N VAL A 63 -0.46 -2.50 -8.04
CA VAL A 63 -1.34 -3.66 -8.29
C VAL A 63 -2.67 -3.15 -8.83
N HIS A 64 -2.83 -3.19 -10.14
CA HIS A 64 -4.04 -2.73 -10.82
C HIS A 64 -4.33 -3.61 -12.05
N PRO A 65 -5.59 -4.07 -12.26
CA PRO A 65 -6.73 -3.93 -11.36
C PRO A 65 -6.55 -4.69 -10.03
N LEU A 66 -7.10 -4.14 -8.95
CA LEU A 66 -7.05 -4.79 -7.65
C LEU A 66 -8.10 -5.90 -7.58
N PRO A 67 -7.73 -7.17 -7.32
CA PRO A 67 -8.69 -8.25 -7.17
C PRO A 67 -9.69 -7.96 -6.04
N ALA A 68 -10.94 -8.31 -6.21
CA ALA A 68 -11.95 -8.09 -5.19
C ALA A 68 -11.85 -9.16 -4.08
N ASN A 69 -11.84 -8.71 -2.81
CA ASN A 69 -11.92 -9.57 -1.61
C ASN A 69 -11.00 -10.80 -1.65
N ALA A 70 -9.73 -10.59 -1.96
CA ALA A 70 -8.73 -11.63 -2.11
C ALA A 70 -7.51 -11.39 -1.21
N LEU A 71 -6.87 -12.46 -0.77
CA LEU A 71 -5.55 -12.42 -0.14
C LEU A 71 -4.50 -12.65 -1.22
N ILE A 72 -3.67 -11.65 -1.50
CA ILE A 72 -2.64 -11.71 -2.55
C ILE A 72 -1.26 -11.47 -1.97
N ARG A 73 -0.25 -12.12 -2.54
CA ARG A 73 1.14 -11.82 -2.26
C ARG A 73 1.57 -10.59 -3.05
N VAL A 74 2.29 -9.68 -2.42
CA VAL A 74 2.72 -8.41 -3.03
C VAL A 74 4.19 -8.12 -2.74
N GLY A 75 4.79 -7.22 -3.48
CA GLY A 75 6.18 -6.82 -3.29
C GLY A 75 6.33 -5.84 -2.14
N THR A 76 5.50 -4.82 -2.11
CA THR A 76 5.53 -3.75 -1.11
C THR A 76 4.15 -3.10 -0.96
N ALA A 77 3.96 -2.32 0.08
CA ALA A 77 2.73 -1.59 0.35
C ALA A 77 3.03 -0.31 1.13
N GLY A 78 2.04 0.58 1.25
CA GLY A 78 2.11 1.65 2.22
C GLY A 78 1.88 1.12 3.65
N PHE A 79 2.41 1.81 4.66
CA PHE A 79 2.42 1.36 6.04
C PHE A 79 1.19 1.79 6.86
N GLY A 80 0.14 2.30 6.20
CA GLY A 80 -1.05 2.86 6.86
C GLY A 80 -1.95 1.82 7.56
N PHE A 81 -1.90 0.53 7.16
CA PHE A 81 -2.68 -0.53 7.78
C PHE A 81 -1.95 -1.88 7.67
N VAL A 82 -1.11 -2.19 8.65
CA VAL A 82 -0.22 -3.35 8.65
C VAL A 82 -0.39 -4.14 9.95
N LEU A 83 -0.60 -5.44 9.83
CA LEU A 83 -0.46 -6.41 10.93
C LEU A 83 0.83 -7.19 10.72
N MET A 84 1.71 -7.18 11.72
CA MET A 84 3.00 -7.81 11.64
C MET A 84 3.26 -8.70 12.85
N HIS A 85 3.58 -9.96 12.62
CA HIS A 85 4.02 -10.86 13.66
C HIS A 85 5.50 -10.59 14.02
N ARG A 86 5.84 -10.71 15.29
CA ARG A 86 7.21 -10.49 15.79
C ARG A 86 8.29 -11.30 15.05
N ASN A 87 7.94 -12.47 14.50
CA ASN A 87 8.86 -13.31 13.73
C ASN A 87 9.40 -12.60 12.48
N ALA A 88 8.59 -11.77 11.83
CA ALA A 88 9.03 -10.96 10.69
C ALA A 88 10.16 -10.01 11.10
N VAL A 89 9.97 -9.29 12.20
CA VAL A 89 10.98 -8.36 12.74
C VAL A 89 12.24 -9.13 13.19
N ALA A 90 12.07 -10.27 13.84
CA ALA A 90 13.19 -11.10 14.26
C ALA A 90 14.02 -11.58 13.05
N GLN A 91 13.37 -11.99 11.97
CA GLN A 91 14.04 -12.40 10.73
C GLN A 91 14.76 -11.22 10.07
N MET A 92 14.15 -10.05 10.01
CA MET A 92 14.81 -8.84 9.51
C MET A 92 16.07 -8.50 10.32
N ARG A 93 15.98 -8.55 11.64
CA ARG A 93 17.14 -8.30 12.52
C ARG A 93 18.26 -9.34 12.34
N LYS A 94 17.91 -10.59 12.10
CA LYS A 94 18.89 -11.64 11.82
C LYS A 94 19.69 -11.37 10.54
N VAL A 95 19.03 -10.82 9.50
CA VAL A 95 19.66 -10.58 8.18
C VAL A 95 20.37 -9.23 8.14
N HIS A 96 19.76 -8.18 8.66
CA HIS A 96 20.24 -6.80 8.52
C HIS A 96 20.89 -6.23 9.79
N GLY A 97 20.83 -6.95 10.91
CA GLY A 97 21.31 -6.46 12.21
C GLY A 97 20.40 -5.41 12.84
N ALA A 98 20.91 -4.72 13.84
CA ALA A 98 20.22 -3.60 14.48
C ALA A 98 20.51 -2.33 13.67
N THR A 99 19.57 -1.92 12.85
CA THR A 99 19.65 -0.72 12.01
C THR A 99 18.32 0.02 11.99
N THR A 100 18.32 1.21 11.41
CA THR A 100 17.08 1.95 11.13
C THR A 100 16.43 1.37 9.88
N TYR A 101 15.25 0.78 10.05
CA TYR A 101 14.51 0.17 8.95
C TYR A 101 13.63 1.17 8.20
N PHE A 102 13.16 2.21 8.90
CA PHE A 102 12.36 3.29 8.33
C PHE A 102 13.26 4.48 7.98
N ASN A 103 13.85 4.42 6.81
CA ASN A 103 14.60 5.53 6.24
C ASN A 103 14.39 5.55 4.73
N GLU A 104 14.39 6.74 4.18
CA GLU A 104 14.39 6.92 2.74
C GLU A 104 15.71 6.42 2.15
N THR A 105 15.65 5.82 0.98
CA THR A 105 16.83 5.31 0.29
C THR A 105 16.66 5.41 -1.21
N GLY A 106 17.78 5.37 -1.93
CA GLY A 106 17.77 5.42 -3.38
C GLY A 106 19.13 5.14 -3.99
N VAL A 107 19.12 4.92 -5.31
CA VAL A 107 20.32 4.79 -6.14
C VAL A 107 20.17 5.69 -7.36
N GLY A 108 21.06 6.66 -7.52
CA GLY A 108 20.97 7.67 -8.58
C GLY A 108 19.70 8.52 -8.41
N GLU A 109 18.87 8.57 -9.47
CA GLU A 109 17.60 9.30 -9.46
C GLU A 109 16.43 8.47 -8.92
N GLN A 110 16.64 7.18 -8.64
CA GLN A 110 15.62 6.31 -8.08
C GLN A 110 15.56 6.47 -6.57
N PHE A 111 14.39 6.80 -6.07
CA PHE A 111 14.17 7.07 -4.67
C PHE A 111 12.94 6.30 -4.18
N VAL A 112 13.03 5.73 -3.00
CA VAL A 112 11.93 5.05 -2.33
C VAL A 112 11.72 5.63 -0.93
N SER A 113 10.45 5.81 -0.56
CA SER A 113 10.07 6.29 0.76
C SER A 113 10.40 5.28 1.86
N GLU A 114 10.31 5.72 3.10
CA GLU A 114 10.64 4.94 4.29
C GLU A 114 9.82 3.66 4.43
N ASP A 115 8.55 3.68 4.09
CA ASP A 115 7.67 2.51 4.14
C ASP A 115 8.00 1.50 3.03
N ILE A 116 8.26 1.97 1.82
CA ILE A 116 8.72 1.12 0.71
C ILE A 116 10.08 0.50 1.05
N ASN A 117 11.00 1.27 1.61
CA ASN A 117 12.31 0.75 2.03
C ASN A 117 12.18 -0.30 3.14
N PHE A 118 11.28 -0.11 4.10
CA PHE A 118 11.02 -1.12 5.12
C PHE A 118 10.63 -2.47 4.48
N PHE A 119 9.67 -2.47 3.58
CA PHE A 119 9.24 -3.69 2.90
C PHE A 119 10.29 -4.24 1.93
N ARG A 120 11.15 -3.41 1.36
CA ARG A 120 12.31 -3.84 0.58
C ARG A 120 13.30 -4.63 1.45
N LEU A 121 13.63 -4.14 2.63
CA LEU A 121 14.48 -4.86 3.58
C LEU A 121 13.84 -6.17 4.05
N MET A 122 12.52 -6.14 4.26
CA MET A 122 11.74 -7.32 4.61
C MET A 122 11.78 -8.38 3.50
N TYR A 123 11.61 -7.96 2.25
CA TYR A 123 11.74 -8.81 1.08
C TYR A 123 13.14 -9.46 1.00
N LYS A 124 14.21 -8.68 1.19
CA LYS A 124 15.60 -9.19 1.26
C LYS A 124 15.83 -10.18 2.39
N ALA A 125 15.12 -10.03 3.49
CA ALA A 125 15.16 -10.98 4.60
C ALA A 125 14.34 -12.27 4.34
N GLY A 126 13.72 -12.39 3.16
CA GLY A 126 12.90 -13.54 2.80
C GLY A 126 11.54 -13.60 3.51
N VAL A 127 11.08 -12.48 4.07
CA VAL A 127 9.78 -12.39 4.75
C VAL A 127 8.70 -12.01 3.73
N PRO A 128 7.69 -12.88 3.52
CA PRO A 128 6.64 -12.60 2.55
C PRO A 128 5.65 -11.54 3.06
N LEU A 129 5.19 -10.69 2.15
CA LEU A 129 4.15 -9.71 2.38
C LEU A 129 2.86 -10.11 1.65
N TYR A 130 1.76 -10.01 2.35
CA TYR A 130 0.42 -10.23 1.79
C TYR A 130 -0.47 -9.02 2.01
N THR A 131 -1.41 -8.82 1.10
CA THR A 131 -2.47 -7.81 1.22
C THR A 131 -3.83 -8.49 1.09
N HIS A 132 -4.74 -8.18 2.02
CA HIS A 132 -6.15 -8.57 1.88
C HIS A 132 -6.92 -7.42 1.24
N THR A 133 -7.30 -7.58 -0.03
CA THR A 133 -7.89 -6.50 -0.84
C THR A 133 -9.31 -6.12 -0.42
N GLY A 134 -10.01 -6.98 0.30
CA GLY A 134 -11.30 -6.68 0.93
C GLY A 134 -11.18 -5.93 2.27
N ALA A 135 -10.00 -5.92 2.89
CA ALA A 135 -9.73 -5.20 4.13
C ALA A 135 -9.37 -3.74 3.81
N THR A 136 -10.37 -2.92 3.51
CA THR A 136 -10.15 -1.53 3.08
C THR A 136 -10.36 -0.54 4.20
N VAL A 137 -9.47 0.45 4.30
CA VAL A 137 -9.61 1.59 5.20
C VAL A 137 -9.54 2.90 4.43
N LYS A 138 -10.12 3.96 5.01
CA LYS A 138 -10.12 5.29 4.39
C LYS A 138 -8.82 6.01 4.70
N HIS A 139 -8.27 6.66 3.68
CA HIS A 139 -7.13 7.55 3.83
C HIS A 139 -7.61 9.01 3.72
N MET A 140 -7.57 9.72 4.84
CA MET A 140 -7.97 11.12 4.88
C MET A 140 -6.87 12.01 4.33
N LYS A 141 -7.17 12.76 3.28
CA LYS A 141 -6.29 13.78 2.70
C LYS A 141 -6.91 15.15 2.90
N ARG A 142 -6.09 16.14 3.24
CA ARG A 142 -6.47 17.55 3.16
C ARG A 142 -6.16 18.02 1.75
N PHE A 143 -7.10 18.72 1.12
CA PHE A 143 -6.88 19.37 -0.16
C PHE A 143 -7.53 20.75 -0.15
N ALA A 144 -6.98 21.68 -0.89
CA ALA A 144 -7.54 23.01 -1.04
C ALA A 144 -8.72 22.98 -2.02
N LEU A 145 -9.78 23.65 -1.66
CA LEU A 145 -10.86 23.97 -2.57
C LEU A 145 -10.48 25.29 -3.25
N ASP A 146 -9.98 25.22 -4.46
CA ASP A 146 -9.54 26.37 -5.25
C ASP A 146 -10.22 26.42 -6.62
N VAL A 147 -9.84 27.36 -7.45
CA VAL A 147 -10.40 27.54 -8.78
C VAL A 147 -10.11 26.34 -9.70
N GLU A 148 -8.98 25.68 -9.53
CA GLU A 148 -8.63 24.50 -10.33
C GLU A 148 -9.52 23.31 -9.97
N TYR A 149 -9.80 23.13 -8.68
CA TYR A 149 -10.73 22.11 -8.22
C TYR A 149 -12.17 22.39 -8.69
N TYR A 150 -12.61 23.66 -8.66
CA TYR A 150 -13.89 24.08 -9.22
C TYR A 150 -14.00 23.75 -10.71
N LYS A 151 -13.04 24.18 -11.52
CA LYS A 151 -13.00 23.91 -12.96
C LYS A 151 -13.02 22.41 -13.26
N PHE A 152 -12.29 21.63 -12.48
CA PHE A 152 -12.26 20.19 -12.60
C PHE A 152 -13.63 19.52 -12.54
N PHE A 153 -14.51 19.96 -11.63
CA PHE A 153 -15.86 19.40 -11.50
C PHE A 153 -16.84 19.93 -12.54
N TRP A 154 -16.75 21.19 -12.88
CA TRP A 154 -17.76 21.86 -13.68
C TRP A 154 -17.45 21.96 -15.18
N GLU A 155 -16.17 21.98 -15.54
CA GLU A 155 -15.77 21.97 -16.96
C GLU A 155 -15.80 20.56 -17.60
N LYS A 156 -16.11 19.53 -16.82
CA LYS A 156 -16.25 18.16 -17.31
C LYS A 156 -17.55 17.90 -18.06
N ASP A 157 -18.59 18.65 -17.74
CA ASP A 157 -19.90 18.51 -18.37
C ASP A 157 -19.99 19.12 -19.78
N GLU A 158 -18.95 19.83 -20.22
CA GLU A 158 -18.90 20.45 -21.55
C GLU A 158 -18.09 19.65 -22.60
N ARG A 159 -17.70 18.45 -22.30
CA ARG A 159 -17.03 17.58 -23.31
C ARG A 159 -18.03 16.72 -24.05
N PRO A 160 -18.05 16.81 -25.41
CA PRO A 160 -18.94 16.03 -26.24
C PRO A 160 -18.67 14.51 -26.18
#